data_b42f75640fb6fd2a026b38d75dd74d7c
#
_entry.id   b42f75640fb6fd2a026b38d75dd74d7c
#
_cell.length_a   1.000
_cell.length_b   1.000
_cell.length_c   1.000
_cell.angle_alpha   90.00
_cell.angle_beta   90.00
_cell.angle_gamma   90.00
#
_symmetry.space_group_name_H-M   'P 1'
#
loop_
_entity.id
_entity.type
_entity.pdbx_description
1 polymer ?
#
loop_
_entity_poly.entity_id
_entity_poly.type
_entity_poly.pdbx_seq_one_letter_code
_entity_poly.pdbx_strand_id
1 'polypeptide(L)'
;MENVQNRRDRLYIIAQILEISKSGCLKTQIMYRANLSFAQLNEYLSFLIKIRLLTLENENKKSIYLTSAKGNQYLEKYEDIADLLEA
;
A
#
# COMPACT_ATOMS: atom_id res chain seq x y z
N MET A 1 6.65 -0.43 -27.04
CA MET A 1 7.32 -0.76 -25.84
C MET A 1 6.52 -0.39 -24.61
N GLU A 2 6.59 -1.20 -23.67
CA GLU A 2 5.83 -0.97 -22.47
C GLU A 2 6.23 0.32 -21.80
N ASN A 3 5.25 1.04 -21.39
CA ASN A 3 5.50 2.32 -20.76
C ASN A 3 5.65 2.17 -19.26
N VAL A 4 6.86 2.10 -18.80
CA VAL A 4 7.09 1.85 -17.37
C VAL A 4 6.73 3.03 -16.50
N GLN A 5 6.70 4.24 -17.04
CA GLN A 5 6.36 5.39 -16.23
C GLN A 5 4.92 5.39 -15.78
N ASN A 6 4.06 4.73 -16.51
CA ASN A 6 2.64 4.72 -16.19
C ASN A 6 2.20 3.45 -15.52
N ARG A 7 3.15 2.73 -14.97
CA ARG A 7 2.82 1.48 -14.34
C ARG A 7 1.98 1.69 -13.11
N ARG A 8 0.86 1.03 -13.11
CA ARG A 8 0.05 0.93 -11.91
C ARG A 8 -0.15 -0.54 -11.64
N ASP A 9 0.94 -1.28 -11.71
CA ASP A 9 0.88 -2.70 -11.46
C ASP A 9 0.71 -2.95 -9.96
N ARG A 10 0.52 -4.19 -9.62
CA ARG A 10 0.20 -4.56 -8.24
C ARG A 10 1.31 -4.18 -7.27
N LEU A 11 2.56 -4.37 -7.66
CA LEU A 11 3.67 -4.05 -6.77
C LEU A 11 3.71 -2.57 -6.45
N TYR A 12 3.46 -1.74 -7.45
CA TYR A 12 3.45 -0.30 -7.27
C TYR A 12 2.29 0.13 -6.37
N ILE A 13 1.10 -0.40 -6.62
CA ILE A 13 -0.07 -0.04 -5.84
C ILE A 13 0.09 -0.46 -4.39
N ILE A 14 0.63 -1.65 -4.17
CA ILE A 14 0.90 -2.11 -2.81
C ILE A 14 1.88 -1.17 -2.12
N ALA A 15 2.93 -0.77 -2.82
CA ALA A 15 3.91 0.15 -2.24
C ALA A 15 3.24 1.47 -1.87
N GLN A 16 2.36 1.98 -2.72
CA GLN A 16 1.64 3.21 -2.41
C GLN A 16 0.79 3.07 -1.16
N ILE A 17 0.03 2.00 -1.07
CA ILE A 17 -0.83 1.79 0.09
C ILE A 17 0.00 1.71 1.36
N LEU A 18 1.11 0.99 1.31
CA LEU A 18 1.95 0.84 2.50
C LEU A 18 2.62 2.16 2.89
N GLU A 19 3.02 2.95 1.90
CA GLU A 19 3.63 4.24 2.18
C GLU A 19 2.63 5.17 2.84
N ILE A 20 1.41 5.21 2.33
CA ILE A 20 0.35 6.05 2.88
C ILE A 20 0.01 5.64 4.31
N SER A 21 0.11 4.35 4.61
CA SER A 21 -0.32 3.81 5.88
C SER A 21 0.77 3.75 6.94
N LYS A 22 1.95 4.29 6.66
CA LYS A 22 3.06 4.21 7.60
C LYS A 22 2.74 4.80 8.96
N SER A 23 2.03 5.91 8.98
CA SER A 23 1.68 6.58 10.23
C SER A 23 0.27 6.26 10.71
N GLY A 24 -0.37 5.34 10.02
CA GLY A 24 -1.76 5.01 10.34
C GLY A 24 -2.72 5.92 9.61
N CYS A 25 -3.76 5.35 9.03
CA CYS A 25 -4.73 6.16 8.31
C CYS A 25 -6.05 5.42 8.15
N LEU A 26 -7.06 6.19 7.74
CA LEU A 26 -8.37 5.65 7.50
C LEU A 26 -8.45 5.09 6.09
N LYS A 27 -9.40 4.19 5.90
CA LYS A 27 -9.62 3.59 4.58
C LYS A 27 -9.89 4.63 3.51
N THR A 28 -10.70 5.63 3.84
CA THR A 28 -11.03 6.67 2.86
C THR A 28 -9.80 7.46 2.44
N GLN A 29 -8.87 7.67 3.36
CA GLN A 29 -7.63 8.37 3.03
C GLN A 29 -6.79 7.57 2.06
N ILE A 30 -6.73 6.26 2.26
CA ILE A 30 -5.98 5.40 1.35
C ILE A 30 -6.62 5.43 -0.03
N MET A 31 -7.95 5.31 -0.07
CA MET A 31 -8.66 5.30 -1.34
C MET A 31 -8.39 6.55 -2.14
N TYR A 32 -8.46 7.67 -1.46
CA TYR A 32 -8.29 8.96 -2.11
C TYR A 32 -6.87 9.15 -2.62
N ARG A 33 -5.91 8.88 -1.75
CA ARG A 33 -4.51 9.18 -2.08
C ARG A 33 -3.91 8.17 -3.05
N ALA A 34 -4.38 6.92 -3.01
CA ALA A 34 -3.90 5.91 -3.96
C ALA A 34 -4.73 5.88 -5.23
N ASN A 35 -5.81 6.67 -5.27
CA ASN A 35 -6.64 6.78 -6.45
C ASN A 35 -7.19 5.42 -6.89
N LEU A 36 -7.81 4.72 -5.94
CA LEU A 36 -8.38 3.41 -6.20
C LEU A 36 -9.89 3.47 -6.04
N SER A 37 -10.58 2.61 -6.77
CA SER A 37 -12.00 2.44 -6.54
C SER A 37 -12.20 1.73 -5.20
N PHE A 38 -13.41 1.81 -4.68
CA PHE A 38 -13.73 1.17 -3.42
C PHE A 38 -13.49 -0.34 -3.50
N ALA A 39 -13.92 -0.94 -4.61
CA ALA A 39 -13.79 -2.39 -4.79
C ALA A 39 -12.31 -2.80 -4.87
N GLN A 40 -11.52 -2.04 -5.62
CA GLN A 40 -10.09 -2.34 -5.72
C GLN A 40 -9.40 -2.23 -4.37
N LEU A 41 -9.72 -1.15 -3.65
CA LEU A 41 -9.10 -0.95 -2.36
C LEU A 41 -9.43 -2.09 -1.40
N ASN A 42 -10.68 -2.52 -1.38
CA ASN A 42 -11.07 -3.59 -0.48
C ASN A 42 -10.30 -4.88 -0.78
N GLU A 43 -10.08 -5.17 -2.04
CA GLU A 43 -9.31 -6.35 -2.42
C GLU A 43 -7.87 -6.25 -1.93
N TYR A 44 -7.26 -5.09 -2.15
CA TYR A 44 -5.87 -4.90 -1.70
C TYR A 44 -5.77 -4.96 -0.19
N LEU A 45 -6.67 -4.29 0.51
CA LEU A 45 -6.61 -4.27 1.97
C LEU A 45 -6.77 -5.66 2.56
N SER A 46 -7.73 -6.42 2.05
CA SER A 46 -7.92 -7.80 2.52
C SER A 46 -6.67 -8.63 2.31
N PHE A 47 -6.09 -8.51 1.13
CA PHE A 47 -4.89 -9.27 0.81
C PHE A 47 -3.72 -8.87 1.70
N LEU A 48 -3.50 -7.56 1.87
CA LEU A 48 -2.35 -7.08 2.63
C LEU A 48 -2.45 -7.42 4.11
N ILE A 49 -3.67 -7.42 4.64
CA ILE A 49 -3.86 -7.82 6.02
C ILE A 49 -3.63 -9.32 6.17
N LYS A 50 -4.11 -10.08 5.20
CA LYS A 50 -3.95 -11.53 5.24
C LYS A 50 -2.48 -11.93 5.26
N ILE A 51 -1.65 -11.27 4.45
CA ILE A 51 -0.23 -11.60 4.41
C ILE A 51 0.59 -10.74 5.38
N ARG A 52 -0.08 -9.94 6.20
CA ARG A 52 0.50 -9.22 7.32
C ARG A 52 1.44 -8.09 6.95
N LEU A 53 1.22 -7.48 5.80
CA LEU A 53 1.94 -6.27 5.45
C LEU A 53 1.25 -5.05 6.06
N LEU A 54 -0.05 -5.16 6.31
CA LEU A 54 -0.83 -4.15 6.99
C LEU A 54 -1.49 -4.75 8.22
N THR A 55 -1.68 -3.92 9.24
CA THR A 55 -2.51 -4.28 10.38
C THR A 55 -3.71 -3.38 10.43
N LEU A 56 -4.76 -3.86 11.06
CA LEU A 56 -6.00 -3.10 11.23
C LEU A 56 -6.26 -2.98 12.72
N GLU A 57 -6.33 -1.75 13.20
CA GLU A 57 -6.57 -1.48 14.60
C GLU A 57 -7.80 -0.62 14.75
N ASN A 58 -8.54 -0.85 15.82
CA ASN A 58 -9.72 -0.05 16.11
C ASN A 58 -9.42 0.90 17.24
N GLU A 59 -9.56 2.19 16.95
CA GLU A 59 -9.36 3.23 17.95
C GLU A 59 -10.56 4.18 17.90
N ASN A 60 -11.20 4.42 19.04
CA ASN A 60 -12.30 5.36 19.13
C ASN A 60 -13.33 5.11 18.02
N LYS A 61 -13.69 3.84 17.84
CA LYS A 61 -14.69 3.43 16.84
C LYS A 61 -14.27 3.68 15.42
N LYS A 62 -12.97 3.90 15.20
CA LYS A 62 -12.43 4.08 13.86
C LYS A 62 -11.48 2.93 13.55
N SER A 63 -11.47 2.53 12.28
CA SER A 63 -10.57 1.50 11.83
C SER A 63 -9.34 2.16 11.24
N ILE A 64 -8.19 1.89 11.83
CA ILE A 64 -6.93 2.49 11.42
C ILE A 64 -6.07 1.43 10.77
N TYR A 65 -5.61 1.71 9.56
CA TYR A 65 -4.71 0.81 8.83
C TYR A 65 -3.29 1.30 9.04
N LEU A 66 -2.41 0.36 9.39
CA LEU A 66 -1.04 0.71 9.74
C LEU A 66 -0.09 -0.28 9.09
N THR A 67 0.96 0.23 8.48
CA THR A 67 1.97 -0.61 7.84
C THR A 67 2.78 -1.33 8.93
N SER A 68 2.91 -2.64 8.79
CA SER A 68 3.63 -3.46 9.76
C SER A 68 5.13 -3.40 9.49
N ALA A 69 5.90 -4.02 10.39
CA ALA A 69 7.34 -4.14 10.17
C ALA A 69 7.61 -4.88 8.86
N LYS A 70 6.83 -5.92 8.59
CA LYS A 70 6.98 -6.66 7.33
C LYS A 70 6.63 -5.77 6.14
N GLY A 71 5.63 -4.90 6.31
CA GLY A 71 5.28 -3.96 5.25
C GLY A 71 6.40 -2.96 4.99
N ASN A 72 7.09 -2.53 6.03
CA ASN A 72 8.23 -1.63 5.85
C ASN A 72 9.37 -2.34 5.13
N GLN A 73 9.54 -3.64 5.38
CA GLN A 73 10.53 -4.41 4.63
C GLN A 73 10.18 -4.45 3.15
N TYR A 74 8.89 -4.62 2.86
CA TYR A 74 8.45 -4.60 1.47
C TYR A 74 8.83 -3.28 0.82
N LEU A 75 8.58 -2.17 1.51
CA LEU A 75 8.89 -0.87 0.95
C LEU A 75 10.37 -0.69 0.68
N GLU A 76 11.22 -1.16 1.59
CA GLU A 76 12.65 -1.07 1.38
C GLU A 76 13.08 -1.84 0.13
N LYS A 77 12.57 -3.06 0.00
CA LYS A 77 12.95 -3.88 -1.14
C LYS A 77 12.38 -3.33 -2.43
N TYR A 78 11.18 -2.76 -2.35
CA TYR A 78 10.58 -2.16 -3.54
C TYR A 78 11.41 -0.96 -4.01
N GLU A 79 11.87 -0.14 -3.08
CA GLU A 79 12.72 0.99 -3.43
C GLU A 79 14.03 0.53 -4.06
N ASP A 80 14.62 -0.52 -3.52
CA ASP A 80 15.85 -1.05 -4.08
C ASP A 80 15.65 -1.50 -5.51
N ILE A 81 14.53 -2.17 -5.77
CA ILE A 81 14.24 -2.64 -7.12
C ILE A 81 13.98 -1.45 -8.04
N ALA A 82 13.23 -0.48 -7.56
CA ALA A 82 12.93 0.70 -8.35
C ALA A 82 14.21 1.44 -8.74
N ASP A 83 15.14 1.53 -7.79
CA ASP A 83 16.43 2.18 -8.06
C ASP A 83 17.21 1.45 -9.15
N LEU A 84 17.12 0.14 -9.17
CA LEU A 84 17.81 -0.63 -10.19
C LEU A 84 17.22 -0.43 -11.57
N LEU A 85 15.94 -0.04 -11.63
CA LEU A 85 15.27 0.15 -12.90
C LEU A 85 15.46 1.55 -13.46
N GLU A 86 15.96 2.46 -12.66
CA GLU A 86 16.21 3.81 -13.14
C GLU A 86 17.59 3.88 -13.77
N ALA A 87 17.62 4.55 -14.88
CA ALA A 87 18.87 4.66 -15.64
C ALA A 87 19.74 5.78 -15.12
#